data_f63455ec1a7511b3d248123c922a1473
#
_entry.id   f63455ec1a7511b3d248123c922a1473
#
_cell.length_a   1.000
_cell.length_b   1.000
_cell.length_c   1.000
_cell.angle_alpha   90.00
_cell.angle_beta   90.00
_cell.angle_gamma   90.00
#
_symmetry.space_group_name_H-M   'P 1'
#
loop_
_entity.id
_entity.type
_entity.pdbx_description
1 polymer ?
#
loop_
_entity_poly.entity_id
_entity_poly.type
_entity_poly.pdbx_seq_one_letter_code
_entity_poly.pdbx_strand_id
1 'polypeptide(L)'
;MRLTSLAAGFFTLALAGYVGVTTEAPAKGAAQPAPHARANQPAGQPFTQQNPQQDQGQGPLKVQTNVVNVFATVRNKQHGIVNDLNKEDFKITEDGVDQKVEFFSKEVNMPITLGMLIDTSASMDRMIDAEHDAASRFLREVMRPKDEAMVITFDFDVDLVADFTQDTSVLASAIRSTRVNSVGGGGVVTPGTFPGGTNAGGTDLYDAVYLACHDQLATEAGRKGVIILTDAEDTGSKLRMQDAIEAAQRSDAVIHVLLISDRMATFGTGPGVAHRMAEDTGGRVIDVHNEKSLEKAFDELSEELRSQYVLGYYPTNIKRDGTFRKIQVTVARPDVKILARKGYYAPFK
;
A
#
# COMPACT_ATOMS: atom_id res chain seq x y z
N MET A 1 -51.69 43.52 -10.63
CA MET A 1 -52.93 43.12 -11.29
C MET A 1 -52.83 41.70 -11.76
N ARG A 2 -53.71 40.80 -11.19
CA ARG A 2 -53.98 39.38 -11.48
C ARG A 2 -52.81 38.42 -11.22
N LEU A 3 -52.68 37.62 -10.15
CA LEU A 3 -53.50 36.53 -9.55
C LEU A 3 -54.02 35.49 -10.55
N THR A 4 -53.50 34.28 -10.45
CA THR A 4 -54.17 32.96 -10.51
C THR A 4 -53.07 31.92 -10.21
N SER A 5 -53.01 31.20 -9.14
CA SER A 5 -53.86 30.29 -8.35
C SER A 5 -54.00 28.85 -8.93
N LEU A 6 -53.67 27.89 -8.06
CA LEU A 6 -54.07 26.45 -7.95
C LEU A 6 -53.39 25.46 -8.97
N ALA A 7 -52.98 24.25 -8.59
CA ALA A 7 -53.62 23.28 -7.71
C ALA A 7 -52.63 22.25 -7.15
N ALA A 8 -52.96 21.81 -5.96
CA ALA A 8 -52.42 20.64 -5.27
C ALA A 8 -52.96 19.34 -5.87
N GLY A 9 -52.18 18.28 -5.80
CA GLY A 9 -52.60 16.93 -6.10
C GLY A 9 -51.98 15.94 -5.11
N PHE A 10 -52.72 15.67 -4.04
CA PHE A 10 -52.52 14.51 -3.16
C PHE A 10 -52.86 13.22 -3.91
N PHE A 11 -52.01 12.21 -3.80
CA PHE A 11 -52.42 10.82 -4.01
C PHE A 11 -51.82 9.96 -2.90
N THR A 12 -52.73 9.56 -2.01
CA THR A 12 -52.61 8.50 -1.02
C THR A 12 -53.23 7.22 -1.57
N LEU A 13 -52.86 6.10 -1.00
CA LEU A 13 -53.35 4.73 -1.01
C LEU A 13 -52.46 3.75 -1.82
N ALA A 14 -52.21 2.51 -1.38
CA ALA A 14 -52.74 1.71 -0.29
C ALA A 14 -51.75 0.60 0.08
N LEU A 15 -51.76 0.17 1.34
CA LEU A 15 -51.26 -1.09 1.86
C LEU A 15 -51.94 -2.29 1.19
N ALA A 16 -51.18 -3.32 0.86
CA ALA A 16 -51.69 -4.67 0.82
C ALA A 16 -50.63 -5.62 1.38
N GLY A 17 -50.91 -6.12 2.57
CA GLY A 17 -50.17 -7.19 3.20
C GLY A 17 -50.46 -8.51 2.53
N TYR A 18 -49.49 -9.40 2.51
CA TYR A 18 -49.71 -10.82 2.27
C TYR A 18 -48.99 -11.62 3.37
N VAL A 19 -49.83 -12.23 4.20
CA VAL A 19 -49.52 -13.28 5.18
C VAL A 19 -49.68 -14.61 4.47
N GLY A 20 -48.75 -15.51 4.65
CA GLY A 20 -48.91 -16.87 4.15
C GLY A 20 -47.67 -17.69 4.41
N VAL A 21 -47.64 -18.29 5.51
CA VAL A 21 -47.83 -19.69 5.88
C VAL A 21 -46.58 -20.57 5.66
N THR A 22 -46.02 -20.94 6.79
CA THR A 22 -45.06 -22.03 7.02
C THR A 22 -45.64 -23.39 6.63
N THR A 23 -44.90 -24.25 5.97
CA THR A 23 -45.06 -25.68 6.00
C THR A 23 -43.74 -26.38 6.22
N GLU A 24 -43.55 -26.90 7.43
CA GLU A 24 -42.65 -28.02 7.73
C GLU A 24 -43.16 -29.29 7.08
N ALA A 25 -42.27 -30.16 6.64
CA ALA A 25 -42.44 -31.62 6.60
C ALA A 25 -41.13 -32.33 6.23
N PRO A 26 -40.99 -33.66 6.46
CA PRO A 26 -40.13 -34.13 7.54
C PRO A 26 -38.98 -35.02 7.04
N ALA A 27 -38.07 -35.31 7.96
CA ALA A 27 -36.95 -36.24 7.82
C ALA A 27 -37.40 -37.68 7.53
N LYS A 28 -36.68 -38.34 6.62
CA LYS A 28 -36.56 -39.80 6.50
C LYS A 28 -35.12 -40.06 6.11
N GLY A 29 -34.28 -40.76 6.81
CA GLY A 29 -34.44 -42.11 7.36
C GLY A 29 -33.12 -42.78 6.99
N ALA A 30 -32.21 -42.92 7.96
CA ALA A 30 -30.94 -43.60 7.81
C ALA A 30 -31.14 -45.10 7.54
N ALA A 31 -30.37 -45.66 6.64
CA ALA A 31 -30.18 -47.11 6.54
C ALA A 31 -28.69 -47.42 6.78
N GLN A 32 -28.44 -48.10 7.89
CA GLN A 32 -27.20 -48.85 8.13
C GLN A 32 -27.24 -50.17 7.38
N PRO A 33 -26.13 -50.66 6.84
CA PRO A 33 -25.99 -52.08 6.51
C PRO A 33 -25.28 -52.83 7.66
N ALA A 34 -25.83 -54.02 7.94
CA ALA A 34 -25.44 -54.95 8.95
C ALA A 34 -24.14 -55.75 8.63
N PRO A 35 -23.60 -56.47 9.60
CA PRO A 35 -22.26 -57.05 9.54
C PRO A 35 -22.24 -58.42 8.85
N HIS A 36 -21.22 -58.65 8.04
CA HIS A 36 -20.95 -59.99 7.49
C HIS A 36 -19.85 -60.72 8.26
N ALA A 37 -20.14 -61.97 8.42
CA ALA A 37 -19.62 -63.05 9.24
C ALA A 37 -18.12 -63.37 9.08
N ARG A 38 -17.59 -63.89 10.17
CA ARG A 38 -16.29 -64.60 10.33
C ARG A 38 -16.17 -65.81 9.39
N ALA A 39 -14.98 -66.00 8.85
CA ALA A 39 -14.51 -67.30 8.42
C ALA A 39 -13.06 -67.53 8.89
N ASN A 40 -12.90 -68.54 9.63
CA ASN A 40 -11.81 -69.34 10.15
C ASN A 40 -10.36 -69.08 9.71
N GLN A 41 -9.51 -69.10 10.76
CA GLN A 41 -8.06 -69.32 10.73
C GLN A 41 -7.67 -70.73 10.31
N PRO A 42 -6.39 -70.93 9.93
CA PRO A 42 -5.59 -71.86 10.69
C PRO A 42 -4.27 -71.29 11.23
N ALA A 43 -3.88 -71.87 12.36
CA ALA A 43 -2.69 -71.58 13.13
C ALA A 43 -1.41 -72.05 12.42
N GLY A 44 -0.32 -71.34 12.65
CA GLY A 44 1.02 -71.82 12.27
C GLY A 44 2.14 -70.83 12.43
N GLN A 45 2.87 -70.97 13.52
CA GLN A 45 4.31 -70.78 13.81
C GLN A 45 4.79 -69.35 14.23
N PRO A 46 5.70 -69.34 15.22
CA PRO A 46 6.18 -68.07 15.81
C PRO A 46 7.33 -67.50 15.01
N PHE A 47 7.15 -66.28 14.52
CA PHE A 47 8.26 -65.48 13.95
C PHE A 47 8.94 -64.72 15.05
N THR A 48 10.23 -64.97 15.14
CA THR A 48 11.25 -64.22 15.88
C THR A 48 11.10 -62.72 15.70
N GLN A 49 10.94 -62.02 16.80
CA GLN A 49 11.00 -60.54 16.84
C GLN A 49 12.44 -60.11 16.51
N GLN A 50 12.66 -59.64 15.29
CA GLN A 50 13.74 -58.75 15.00
C GLN A 50 13.26 -57.31 15.31
N ASN A 51 13.91 -56.73 16.31
CA ASN A 51 13.74 -55.35 16.72
C ASN A 51 14.25 -54.42 15.60
N PRO A 52 13.40 -53.63 14.90
CA PRO A 52 13.93 -52.62 14.02
C PRO A 52 14.48 -51.49 14.91
N GLN A 53 15.78 -51.28 14.84
CA GLN A 53 16.39 -50.07 15.30
C GLN A 53 15.55 -48.87 14.77
N GLN A 54 15.07 -48.08 15.70
CA GLN A 54 14.49 -46.77 15.40
C GLN A 54 15.58 -45.92 14.76
N ASP A 55 15.56 -45.91 13.42
CA ASP A 55 16.16 -44.86 12.66
C ASP A 55 15.35 -43.57 13.00
N GLN A 56 15.91 -42.75 13.88
CA GLN A 56 15.39 -41.40 14.15
C GLN A 56 15.65 -40.57 12.89
N GLY A 57 14.82 -40.82 11.88
CA GLY A 57 14.74 -39.98 10.71
C GLY A 57 14.47 -38.54 11.15
N GLN A 58 15.50 -37.72 11.09
CA GLN A 58 15.36 -36.28 11.14
C GLN A 58 14.33 -35.92 10.06
N GLY A 59 13.14 -35.52 10.51
CA GLY A 59 12.11 -35.00 9.62
C GLY A 59 12.72 -33.89 8.77
N PRO A 60 12.23 -33.66 7.56
CA PRO A 60 12.78 -32.63 6.68
C PRO A 60 12.82 -31.32 7.44
N LEU A 61 14.03 -30.80 7.67
CA LEU A 61 14.23 -29.45 8.19
C LEU A 61 13.51 -28.51 7.21
N LYS A 62 12.34 -28.02 7.59
CA LYS A 62 11.68 -26.90 6.90
C LYS A 62 12.52 -25.65 7.16
N VAL A 63 13.57 -25.49 6.37
CA VAL A 63 14.30 -24.23 6.32
C VAL A 63 13.34 -23.24 5.65
N GLN A 64 12.63 -22.44 6.45
CA GLN A 64 11.95 -21.26 5.93
C GLN A 64 13.01 -20.24 5.55
N THR A 65 13.45 -20.29 4.31
CA THR A 65 14.35 -19.28 3.74
C THR A 65 13.52 -18.07 3.34
N ASN A 66 13.62 -17.01 4.13
CA ASN A 66 13.02 -15.73 3.77
C ASN A 66 13.87 -15.05 2.71
N VAL A 67 13.36 -14.92 1.51
CA VAL A 67 13.97 -14.09 0.47
C VAL A 67 13.72 -12.63 0.80
N VAL A 68 14.77 -11.84 0.81
CA VAL A 68 14.67 -10.37 0.87
C VAL A 68 14.64 -9.85 -0.56
N ASN A 69 13.51 -9.24 -0.94
CA ASN A 69 13.36 -8.60 -2.23
C ASN A 69 13.69 -7.11 -2.12
N VAL A 70 14.47 -6.61 -3.07
CA VAL A 70 14.80 -5.20 -3.19
C VAL A 70 14.40 -4.73 -4.57
N PHE A 71 13.44 -3.80 -4.63
CA PHE A 71 13.09 -3.09 -5.84
C PHE A 71 14.07 -1.93 -6.02
N ALA A 72 14.64 -1.82 -7.21
CA ALA A 72 15.64 -0.82 -7.49
C ALA A 72 15.35 -0.10 -8.82
N THR A 73 15.31 1.22 -8.79
CA THR A 73 15.28 2.06 -9.99
C THR A 73 16.67 2.62 -10.22
N VAL A 74 17.17 2.54 -11.45
CA VAL A 74 18.46 3.10 -11.83
C VAL A 74 18.27 4.21 -12.86
N ARG A 75 18.83 5.39 -12.60
CA ARG A 75 18.71 6.57 -13.45
C ARG A 75 20.07 7.10 -13.81
N ASN A 76 20.22 7.63 -15.03
CA ASN A 76 21.42 8.32 -15.45
C ASN A 76 21.45 9.79 -14.95
N LYS A 77 22.52 10.52 -15.24
CA LYS A 77 22.67 11.94 -14.86
C LYS A 77 21.62 12.86 -15.49
N GLN A 78 21.01 12.46 -16.59
CA GLN A 78 19.94 13.18 -17.28
C GLN A 78 18.54 12.75 -16.78
N HIS A 79 18.47 12.04 -15.66
CA HIS A 79 17.27 11.50 -15.05
C HIS A 79 16.50 10.44 -15.89
N GLY A 80 17.08 9.96 -17.01
CA GLY A 80 16.52 8.86 -17.79
C GLY A 80 16.67 7.52 -17.07
N ILE A 81 15.70 6.63 -17.26
CA ILE A 81 15.74 5.27 -16.71
C ILE A 81 16.82 4.45 -17.41
N VAL A 82 17.60 3.71 -16.65
CA VAL A 82 18.60 2.75 -17.12
C VAL A 82 18.05 1.34 -16.90
N ASN A 83 17.76 0.62 -17.99
CA ASN A 83 17.15 -0.71 -17.98
C ASN A 83 18.00 -1.80 -18.67
N ASP A 84 19.25 -1.48 -18.99
CA ASP A 84 20.21 -2.35 -19.71
C ASP A 84 21.20 -3.10 -18.78
N LEU A 85 21.08 -2.94 -17.45
CA LEU A 85 21.96 -3.59 -16.48
C LEU A 85 21.64 -5.08 -16.32
N ASN A 86 22.65 -5.86 -15.96
CA ASN A 86 22.55 -7.29 -15.67
C ASN A 86 22.76 -7.55 -14.16
N LYS A 87 22.52 -8.78 -13.75
CA LYS A 87 22.68 -9.20 -12.35
C LYS A 87 24.06 -8.87 -11.78
N GLU A 88 25.10 -9.07 -12.57
CA GLU A 88 26.50 -8.90 -12.23
C GLU A 88 26.89 -7.43 -11.98
N ASP A 89 26.09 -6.50 -12.51
CA ASP A 89 26.30 -5.07 -12.31
C ASP A 89 25.92 -4.61 -10.89
N PHE A 90 25.12 -5.42 -10.16
CA PHE A 90 24.61 -5.08 -8.84
C PHE A 90 25.40 -5.74 -7.72
N LYS A 91 25.69 -4.97 -6.69
CA LYS A 91 26.23 -5.44 -5.41
C LYS A 91 25.30 -5.02 -4.29
N ILE A 92 24.95 -5.96 -3.40
CA ILE A 92 24.13 -5.72 -2.22
C ILE A 92 24.97 -6.01 -0.98
N THR A 93 24.88 -5.12 0.02
CA THR A 93 25.36 -5.40 1.38
C THR A 93 24.23 -5.29 2.37
N GLU A 94 24.20 -6.16 3.37
CA GLU A 94 23.31 -6.08 4.54
C GLU A 94 24.18 -5.93 5.78
N ASP A 95 23.95 -4.85 6.56
CA ASP A 95 24.76 -4.49 7.72
C ASP A 95 26.29 -4.50 7.44
N GLY A 96 26.64 -4.12 6.20
CA GLY A 96 28.04 -4.12 5.74
C GLY A 96 28.59 -5.46 5.26
N VAL A 97 27.79 -6.54 5.32
CA VAL A 97 28.16 -7.87 4.84
C VAL A 97 27.65 -8.08 3.41
N ASP A 98 28.53 -8.49 2.50
CA ASP A 98 28.16 -8.78 1.11
C ASP A 98 27.09 -9.87 1.03
N GLN A 99 26.05 -9.63 0.25
CA GLN A 99 24.96 -10.59 -0.01
C GLN A 99 25.02 -11.05 -1.46
N LYS A 100 24.77 -12.34 -1.68
CA LYS A 100 24.71 -12.89 -3.03
C LYS A 100 23.33 -12.67 -3.62
N VAL A 101 23.22 -11.95 -4.74
CA VAL A 101 21.97 -11.82 -5.49
C VAL A 101 21.64 -13.19 -6.08
N GLU A 102 20.58 -13.83 -5.60
CA GLU A 102 20.12 -15.13 -6.12
C GLU A 102 19.06 -14.94 -7.22
N PHE A 103 18.15 -14.01 -7.04
CA PHE A 103 17.08 -13.71 -7.97
C PHE A 103 17.30 -12.34 -8.61
N PHE A 104 17.05 -12.28 -9.91
CA PHE A 104 17.17 -11.06 -10.69
C PHE A 104 16.09 -11.03 -11.77
N SER A 105 15.39 -9.91 -11.91
CA SER A 105 14.46 -9.67 -13.01
C SER A 105 14.50 -8.20 -13.41
N LYS A 106 14.38 -7.95 -14.72
CA LYS A 106 14.24 -6.62 -15.32
C LYS A 106 12.78 -6.26 -15.60
N GLU A 107 11.94 -7.26 -15.71
CA GLU A 107 10.52 -7.08 -15.98
C GLU A 107 9.73 -7.30 -14.71
N VAL A 108 8.98 -6.31 -14.35
CA VAL A 108 8.12 -6.41 -13.18
C VAL A 108 6.71 -6.74 -13.65
N ASN A 109 6.47 -8.04 -13.88
CA ASN A 109 5.13 -8.56 -14.13
C ASN A 109 4.34 -8.84 -12.85
N MET A 110 4.93 -8.53 -11.70
CA MET A 110 4.23 -8.63 -10.41
C MET A 110 3.18 -7.52 -10.34
N PRO A 111 1.97 -7.86 -9.89
CA PRO A 111 0.96 -6.85 -9.58
C PRO A 111 1.50 -5.80 -8.63
N ILE A 112 1.03 -4.57 -8.79
CA ILE A 112 1.33 -3.47 -7.88
C ILE A 112 0.07 -3.08 -7.13
N THR A 113 0.19 -2.91 -5.82
CA THR A 113 -0.83 -2.34 -4.97
C THR A 113 -0.42 -0.92 -4.60
N LEU A 114 -1.23 0.07 -4.99
CA LEU A 114 -0.93 1.50 -4.84
C LEU A 114 -1.80 2.13 -3.77
N GLY A 115 -1.18 2.91 -2.87
CA GLY A 115 -1.86 3.90 -2.05
C GLY A 115 -1.68 5.29 -2.66
N MET A 116 -2.78 5.95 -3.02
CA MET A 116 -2.79 7.36 -3.42
C MET A 116 -3.22 8.21 -2.23
N LEU A 117 -2.31 9.01 -1.69
CA LEU A 117 -2.56 9.90 -0.57
C LEU A 117 -2.62 11.33 -1.08
N ILE A 118 -3.74 12.00 -0.84
CA ILE A 118 -4.00 13.36 -1.32
C ILE A 118 -4.17 14.27 -0.11
N ASP A 119 -3.29 15.24 -0.01
CA ASP A 119 -3.37 16.31 0.97
C ASP A 119 -4.54 17.24 0.63
N THR A 120 -5.49 17.37 1.55
CA THR A 120 -6.65 18.26 1.41
C THR A 120 -6.58 19.47 2.32
N SER A 121 -5.39 19.76 2.88
CA SER A 121 -5.16 20.95 3.68
C SER A 121 -5.31 22.24 2.85
N ALA A 122 -5.52 23.37 3.52
CA ALA A 122 -5.78 24.65 2.86
C ALA A 122 -4.66 25.12 1.92
N SER A 123 -3.43 24.67 2.09
CA SER A 123 -2.31 24.96 1.20
C SER A 123 -2.50 24.39 -0.21
N MET A 124 -3.29 23.32 -0.36
CA MET A 124 -3.53 22.62 -1.63
C MET A 124 -4.63 23.27 -2.51
N ASP A 125 -5.39 24.24 -1.99
CA ASP A 125 -6.58 24.83 -2.65
C ASP A 125 -6.34 25.26 -4.11
N ARG A 126 -5.15 25.75 -4.44
CA ARG A 126 -4.82 26.19 -5.79
C ARG A 126 -4.56 25.06 -6.78
N MET A 127 -4.23 23.88 -6.31
CA MET A 127 -3.79 22.76 -7.14
C MET A 127 -4.78 21.60 -7.15
N ILE A 128 -5.76 21.58 -6.25
CA ILE A 128 -6.64 20.42 -6.02
C ILE A 128 -7.35 19.93 -7.28
N ASP A 129 -7.87 20.82 -8.12
CA ASP A 129 -8.53 20.44 -9.37
C ASP A 129 -7.55 19.80 -10.37
N ALA A 130 -6.35 20.38 -10.50
CA ALA A 130 -5.29 19.82 -11.32
C ALA A 130 -4.78 18.47 -10.79
N GLU A 131 -4.72 18.31 -9.48
CA GLU A 131 -4.37 17.06 -8.81
C GLU A 131 -5.40 15.96 -9.11
N HIS A 132 -6.70 16.29 -9.02
CA HIS A 132 -7.78 15.35 -9.33
C HIS A 132 -7.69 14.82 -10.77
N ASP A 133 -7.46 15.70 -11.72
CA ASP A 133 -7.38 15.33 -13.13
C ASP A 133 -6.12 14.52 -13.42
N ALA A 134 -4.97 14.97 -12.93
CA ALA A 134 -3.68 14.30 -13.15
C ALA A 134 -3.61 12.95 -12.44
N ALA A 135 -4.05 12.85 -11.18
CA ALA A 135 -4.08 11.58 -10.43
C ALA A 135 -5.05 10.57 -11.05
N SER A 136 -6.25 11.04 -11.46
CA SER A 136 -7.21 10.16 -12.14
C SER A 136 -6.69 9.66 -13.49
N ARG A 137 -5.97 10.49 -14.24
CA ARG A 137 -5.31 10.09 -15.49
C ARG A 137 -4.20 9.09 -15.23
N PHE A 138 -3.32 9.39 -14.27
CA PHE A 138 -2.21 8.51 -13.89
C PHE A 138 -2.69 7.10 -13.53
N LEU A 139 -3.71 6.96 -12.66
CA LEU A 139 -4.23 5.65 -12.28
C LEU A 139 -4.78 4.87 -13.48
N ARG A 140 -5.47 5.55 -14.43
CA ARG A 140 -5.94 4.89 -15.67
C ARG A 140 -4.79 4.40 -16.56
N GLU A 141 -3.64 5.09 -16.56
CA GLU A 141 -2.50 4.78 -17.43
C GLU A 141 -1.55 3.75 -16.79
N VAL A 142 -1.36 3.82 -15.47
CA VAL A 142 -0.40 2.97 -14.77
C VAL A 142 -0.97 1.62 -14.39
N MET A 143 -2.27 1.54 -14.05
CA MET A 143 -2.88 0.30 -13.58
C MET A 143 -3.08 -0.71 -14.70
N ARG A 144 -2.65 -1.94 -14.45
CA ARG A 144 -2.85 -3.13 -15.30
C ARG A 144 -3.96 -4.01 -14.71
N PRO A 145 -4.48 -5.01 -15.43
CA PRO A 145 -5.62 -5.83 -14.98
C PRO A 145 -5.48 -6.57 -13.64
N LYS A 146 -4.30 -6.60 -13.05
CA LYS A 146 -4.07 -7.25 -11.74
C LYS A 146 -3.59 -6.26 -10.68
N ASP A 147 -3.43 -5.01 -11.07
CA ASP A 147 -3.04 -3.95 -10.15
C ASP A 147 -4.29 -3.43 -9.43
N GLU A 148 -4.12 -2.98 -8.23
CA GLU A 148 -5.18 -2.35 -7.46
C GLU A 148 -4.66 -1.11 -6.74
N ALA A 149 -5.58 -0.19 -6.47
CA ALA A 149 -5.24 1.03 -5.76
C ALA A 149 -6.32 1.40 -4.75
N MET A 150 -5.92 2.11 -3.71
CA MET A 150 -6.79 2.79 -2.75
C MET A 150 -6.53 4.28 -2.79
N VAL A 151 -7.47 5.07 -2.29
CA VAL A 151 -7.34 6.54 -2.15
C VAL A 151 -7.60 6.93 -0.71
N ILE A 152 -6.65 7.67 -0.14
CA ILE A 152 -6.74 8.27 1.18
C ILE A 152 -6.62 9.78 1.01
N THR A 153 -7.43 10.54 1.74
CA THR A 153 -7.24 11.98 1.90
C THR A 153 -6.80 12.28 3.31
N PHE A 154 -6.06 13.35 3.47
CA PHE A 154 -5.62 13.77 4.81
C PHE A 154 -5.49 15.28 4.89
N ASP A 155 -5.92 15.79 6.02
CA ASP A 155 -5.72 17.15 6.53
C ASP A 155 -5.62 17.08 8.06
N PHE A 156 -6.58 17.56 8.84
CA PHE A 156 -6.70 17.33 10.29
C PHE A 156 -7.35 15.98 10.65
N ASP A 157 -7.88 15.25 9.65
CA ASP A 157 -8.40 13.89 9.74
C ASP A 157 -7.82 13.06 8.59
N VAL A 158 -7.81 11.74 8.74
CA VAL A 158 -7.35 10.80 7.72
C VAL A 158 -8.50 9.92 7.28
N ASP A 159 -8.91 10.05 6.02
CA ASP A 159 -10.06 9.35 5.47
C ASP A 159 -9.69 8.40 4.33
N LEU A 160 -10.09 7.13 4.46
CA LEU A 160 -10.04 6.15 3.36
C LEU A 160 -11.26 6.40 2.45
N VAL A 161 -11.08 7.16 1.37
CA VAL A 161 -12.18 7.55 0.45
C VAL A 161 -12.47 6.51 -0.63
N ALA A 162 -11.53 5.64 -0.93
CA ALA A 162 -11.73 4.43 -1.73
C ALA A 162 -10.82 3.31 -1.24
N ASP A 163 -11.41 2.17 -0.94
CA ASP A 163 -10.69 0.93 -0.63
C ASP A 163 -10.08 0.32 -1.89
N PHE A 164 -9.22 -0.70 -1.74
CA PHE A 164 -8.56 -1.36 -2.86
C PHE A 164 -9.53 -1.80 -3.95
N THR A 165 -9.28 -1.34 -5.15
CA THR A 165 -10.06 -1.69 -6.32
C THR A 165 -9.21 -1.65 -7.59
N GLN A 166 -9.57 -2.50 -8.56
CA GLN A 166 -9.02 -2.49 -9.92
C GLN A 166 -9.79 -1.53 -10.84
N ASP A 167 -10.96 -1.06 -10.39
CA ASP A 167 -11.81 -0.16 -11.17
C ASP A 167 -11.35 1.30 -11.07
N THR A 168 -10.61 1.75 -12.08
CA THR A 168 -10.10 3.12 -12.15
C THR A 168 -11.20 4.18 -12.22
N SER A 169 -12.45 3.82 -12.54
CA SER A 169 -13.59 4.75 -12.55
C SER A 169 -14.08 5.04 -11.13
N VAL A 170 -14.04 4.03 -10.25
CA VAL A 170 -14.33 4.19 -8.82
C VAL A 170 -13.27 5.08 -8.17
N LEU A 171 -11.99 4.79 -8.41
CA LEU A 171 -10.89 5.61 -7.92
C LEU A 171 -10.97 7.07 -8.38
N ALA A 172 -11.22 7.29 -9.68
CA ALA A 172 -11.37 8.64 -10.23
C ALA A 172 -12.59 9.36 -9.68
N SER A 173 -13.68 8.66 -9.35
CA SER A 173 -14.83 9.25 -8.68
C SER A 173 -14.51 9.65 -7.24
N ALA A 174 -13.81 8.79 -6.51
CA ALA A 174 -13.35 9.07 -5.15
C ALA A 174 -12.43 10.31 -5.14
N ILE A 175 -11.42 10.36 -6.01
CA ILE A 175 -10.50 11.50 -6.14
C ILE A 175 -11.30 12.79 -6.40
N ARG A 176 -12.19 12.80 -7.37
CA ARG A 176 -13.00 14.00 -7.68
C ARG A 176 -13.99 14.41 -6.60
N SER A 177 -14.32 13.52 -5.68
CA SER A 177 -15.20 13.84 -4.54
C SER A 177 -14.47 14.56 -3.40
N THR A 178 -13.14 14.49 -3.36
CA THR A 178 -12.34 15.15 -2.32
C THR A 178 -12.45 16.67 -2.42
N ARG A 179 -12.32 17.36 -1.31
CA ARG A 179 -12.41 18.82 -1.22
C ARG A 179 -11.37 19.31 -0.23
N VAL A 180 -10.82 20.47 -0.53
CA VAL A 180 -9.95 21.16 0.42
C VAL A 180 -10.78 21.64 1.61
N ASN A 181 -10.35 21.28 2.81
CA ASN A 181 -10.96 21.76 4.05
C ASN A 181 -10.42 23.16 4.39
N SER A 182 -11.10 24.17 3.87
CA SER A 182 -10.82 25.56 4.20
C SER A 182 -11.38 25.88 5.59
N VAL A 183 -10.61 25.67 6.64
CA VAL A 183 -10.96 26.19 7.98
C VAL A 183 -10.75 27.70 8.00
N GLY A 184 -11.73 28.43 7.53
CA GLY A 184 -11.65 29.91 7.45
C GLY A 184 -12.97 30.63 7.22
N GLY A 185 -14.04 29.92 7.00
CA GLY A 185 -15.37 30.50 6.73
C GLY A 185 -16.46 29.90 7.60
N GLY A 186 -16.76 30.52 8.75
CA GLY A 186 -18.08 30.47 9.41
C GLY A 186 -18.69 29.09 9.61
N GLY A 187 -17.96 28.14 10.17
CA GLY A 187 -18.50 26.84 10.52
C GLY A 187 -19.62 26.97 11.53
N VAL A 188 -20.81 26.47 11.18
CA VAL A 188 -21.89 26.25 12.13
C VAL A 188 -21.36 25.35 13.24
N VAL A 189 -21.18 25.93 14.43
CA VAL A 189 -20.82 25.19 15.64
C VAL A 189 -21.95 24.19 15.89
N THR A 190 -21.73 22.93 15.56
CA THR A 190 -22.64 21.85 15.96
C THR A 190 -22.65 21.76 17.49
N PRO A 191 -23.83 21.77 18.15
CA PRO A 191 -23.92 21.66 19.59
C PRO A 191 -23.38 20.31 20.04
N GLY A 192 -22.23 20.31 20.73
CA GLY A 192 -21.55 19.09 21.22
C GLY A 192 -20.04 19.12 21.10
N THR A 193 -19.47 20.02 20.36
CA THR A 193 -18.00 20.23 20.31
C THR A 193 -17.57 21.03 21.54
N PHE A 194 -16.64 20.46 22.32
CA PHE A 194 -16.08 21.13 23.48
C PHE A 194 -15.36 22.43 23.05
N PRO A 195 -15.64 23.58 23.71
CA PRO A 195 -14.89 24.81 23.45
C PRO A 195 -13.52 24.66 24.12
N GLY A 196 -12.51 24.38 23.33
CA GLY A 196 -11.13 24.23 23.87
C GLY A 196 -10.12 23.74 22.86
N GLY A 197 -10.51 23.24 21.71
CA GLY A 197 -9.62 22.88 20.62
C GLY A 197 -9.56 23.98 19.58
N THR A 198 -8.59 24.87 19.65
CA THR A 198 -8.20 25.71 18.51
C THR A 198 -7.40 24.83 17.54
N ASN A 199 -8.03 23.84 16.94
CA ASN A 199 -7.47 23.16 15.79
C ASN A 199 -7.79 24.00 14.55
N ALA A 200 -7.11 25.11 14.42
CA ALA A 200 -7.01 25.85 13.19
C ALA A 200 -6.09 25.04 12.28
N GLY A 201 -6.66 24.21 11.41
CA GLY A 201 -5.98 23.59 10.29
C GLY A 201 -4.70 22.81 10.65
N GLY A 202 -4.74 21.51 10.66
CA GLY A 202 -3.57 20.64 10.77
C GLY A 202 -3.39 19.85 9.48
N THR A 203 -2.23 19.19 9.33
CA THR A 203 -1.99 18.21 8.30
C THR A 203 -1.41 16.97 8.98
N ASP A 204 -2.14 15.86 8.93
CA ASP A 204 -1.83 14.60 9.61
C ASP A 204 -1.08 13.63 8.66
N LEU A 205 0.00 14.13 8.05
CA LEU A 205 0.78 13.40 7.03
C LEU A 205 1.33 12.06 7.56
N TYR A 206 1.92 12.07 8.76
CA TYR A 206 2.53 10.84 9.28
C TYR A 206 1.48 9.81 9.67
N ASP A 207 0.34 10.25 10.20
CA ASP A 207 -0.79 9.38 10.53
C ASP A 207 -1.37 8.76 9.26
N ALA A 208 -1.50 9.53 8.15
CA ALA A 208 -1.97 9.05 6.86
C ALA A 208 -1.03 7.99 6.26
N VAL A 209 0.28 8.24 6.28
CA VAL A 209 1.28 7.27 5.80
C VAL A 209 1.28 6.01 6.65
N TYR A 210 1.16 6.16 7.98
CA TYR A 210 1.07 5.00 8.88
C TYR A 210 -0.17 4.16 8.59
N LEU A 211 -1.34 4.76 8.49
CA LEU A 211 -2.59 4.07 8.15
C LEU A 211 -2.46 3.34 6.80
N ALA A 212 -1.96 4.03 5.78
CA ALA A 212 -1.76 3.43 4.46
C ALA A 212 -0.84 2.20 4.50
N CYS A 213 0.28 2.30 5.22
CA CYS A 213 1.30 1.26 5.23
C CYS A 213 1.02 0.14 6.22
N HIS A 214 0.62 0.49 7.46
CA HIS A 214 0.43 -0.47 8.54
C HIS A 214 -0.92 -1.17 8.47
N ASP A 215 -2.00 -0.41 8.26
CA ASP A 215 -3.36 -0.95 8.35
C ASP A 215 -3.86 -1.49 7.01
N GLN A 216 -3.43 -0.88 5.90
CA GLN A 216 -3.91 -1.25 4.57
C GLN A 216 -2.90 -2.13 3.81
N LEU A 217 -1.71 -1.62 3.51
CA LEU A 217 -0.74 -2.31 2.65
C LEU A 217 -0.04 -3.50 3.32
N ALA A 218 0.01 -3.59 4.66
CA ALA A 218 0.79 -4.62 5.35
C ALA A 218 0.36 -6.05 4.99
N THR A 219 -0.93 -6.27 4.73
CA THR A 219 -1.49 -7.58 4.39
C THR A 219 -1.47 -7.90 2.89
N GLU A 220 -1.21 -6.88 2.06
CA GLU A 220 -1.19 -7.06 0.63
C GLU A 220 0.07 -7.77 0.14
N ALA A 221 -0.07 -8.54 -0.95
CA ALA A 221 1.04 -9.25 -1.58
C ALA A 221 1.58 -8.47 -2.79
N GLY A 222 2.80 -8.77 -3.19
CA GLY A 222 3.39 -8.18 -4.38
C GLY A 222 4.12 -6.88 -4.12
N ARG A 223 4.17 -6.01 -5.13
CA ARG A 223 4.81 -4.70 -5.07
C ARG A 223 3.86 -3.68 -4.48
N LYS A 224 4.37 -2.87 -3.56
CA LYS A 224 3.57 -1.86 -2.88
C LYS A 224 4.19 -0.48 -3.10
N GLY A 225 3.36 0.47 -3.49
CA GLY A 225 3.75 1.85 -3.68
C GLY A 225 2.80 2.79 -2.98
N VAL A 226 3.34 3.85 -2.40
CA VAL A 226 2.57 4.97 -1.86
C VAL A 226 2.98 6.22 -2.63
N ILE A 227 1.99 6.92 -3.18
CA ILE A 227 2.18 8.17 -3.90
C ILE A 227 1.48 9.25 -3.09
N ILE A 228 2.23 10.25 -2.65
CA ILE A 228 1.73 11.33 -1.80
C ILE A 228 1.77 12.64 -2.59
N LEU A 229 0.64 13.32 -2.68
CA LEU A 229 0.51 14.68 -3.22
C LEU A 229 0.38 15.62 -2.02
N THR A 230 1.39 16.46 -1.73
CA THR A 230 1.44 17.28 -0.51
C THR A 230 2.55 18.33 -0.60
N ASP A 231 2.50 19.37 0.24
CA ASP A 231 3.65 20.23 0.55
C ASP A 231 4.55 19.64 1.65
N ALA A 232 4.15 18.49 2.21
CA ALA A 232 4.84 17.72 3.24
C ALA A 232 5.04 18.46 4.58
N GLU A 233 4.27 19.51 4.86
CA GLU A 233 4.23 20.15 6.17
C GLU A 233 3.28 19.40 7.09
N ASP A 234 3.84 18.69 8.07
CA ASP A 234 3.07 17.99 9.09
C ASP A 234 2.91 18.87 10.33
N THR A 235 1.66 19.11 10.71
CA THR A 235 1.34 19.99 11.85
C THR A 235 0.36 19.39 12.85
N GLY A 236 -0.22 18.23 12.54
CA GLY A 236 -1.30 17.62 13.31
C GLY A 236 -1.08 16.18 13.75
N SER A 237 -0.20 15.43 13.09
CA SER A 237 -0.02 14.00 13.37
C SER A 237 0.29 13.68 14.83
N LYS A 238 -0.31 12.61 15.31
CA LYS A 238 -0.05 12.01 16.63
C LYS A 238 1.20 11.14 16.61
N LEU A 239 1.48 10.54 15.44
CA LEU A 239 2.67 9.73 15.20
C LEU A 239 3.85 10.59 14.75
N ARG A 240 5.05 10.06 14.86
CA ARG A 240 6.26 10.72 14.38
C ARG A 240 6.58 10.24 12.97
N MET A 241 7.30 11.06 12.21
CA MET A 241 7.82 10.70 10.89
C MET A 241 8.52 9.32 10.89
N GLN A 242 9.26 9.00 11.96
CA GLN A 242 9.97 7.73 12.05
C GLN A 242 9.01 6.54 12.15
N ASP A 243 7.88 6.69 12.83
CA ASP A 243 6.87 5.64 12.98
C ASP A 243 6.20 5.35 11.62
N ALA A 244 5.93 6.40 10.83
CA ALA A 244 5.42 6.29 9.44
C ALA A 244 6.43 5.60 8.50
N ILE A 245 7.71 5.99 8.56
CA ILE A 245 8.79 5.36 7.76
C ILE A 245 8.93 3.88 8.15
N GLU A 246 8.90 3.56 9.44
CA GLU A 246 8.96 2.18 9.92
C GLU A 246 7.78 1.34 9.40
N ALA A 247 6.56 1.88 9.42
CA ALA A 247 5.38 1.22 8.87
C ALA A 247 5.56 0.90 7.37
N ALA A 248 6.08 1.85 6.59
CA ALA A 248 6.36 1.65 5.17
C ALA A 248 7.44 0.58 4.94
N GLN A 249 8.51 0.57 5.74
CA GLN A 249 9.58 -0.42 5.63
C GLN A 249 9.12 -1.82 6.06
N ARG A 250 8.21 -1.93 7.04
CA ARG A 250 7.63 -3.22 7.49
C ARG A 250 6.65 -3.80 6.47
N SER A 251 5.92 -2.94 5.78
CA SER A 251 5.00 -3.36 4.72
C SER A 251 5.69 -3.54 3.36
N ASP A 252 7.00 -3.30 3.23
CA ASP A 252 7.75 -3.28 1.97
C ASP A 252 7.21 -2.24 0.95
N ALA A 253 6.57 -1.17 1.42
CA ALA A 253 6.03 -0.11 0.58
C ALA A 253 7.10 0.93 0.23
N VAL A 254 7.13 1.36 -1.04
CA VAL A 254 8.00 2.43 -1.54
C VAL A 254 7.21 3.74 -1.60
N ILE A 255 7.69 4.78 -0.95
CA ILE A 255 7.03 6.08 -0.90
C ILE A 255 7.61 7.02 -1.96
N HIS A 256 6.76 7.53 -2.85
CA HIS A 256 7.06 8.61 -3.77
C HIS A 256 6.28 9.85 -3.34
N VAL A 257 6.92 11.01 -3.31
CA VAL A 257 6.28 12.27 -2.95
C VAL A 257 6.30 13.21 -4.15
N LEU A 258 5.13 13.64 -4.57
CA LEU A 258 4.93 14.76 -5.49
C LEU A 258 4.82 16.01 -4.62
N LEU A 259 5.96 16.68 -4.46
CA LEU A 259 6.10 17.81 -3.53
C LEU A 259 5.56 19.07 -4.19
N ILE A 260 4.38 19.49 -3.75
CA ILE A 260 3.70 20.67 -4.26
C ILE A 260 4.24 21.88 -3.48
N SER A 261 4.96 22.73 -4.16
CA SER A 261 5.55 23.90 -3.53
C SER A 261 5.15 25.19 -4.25
N ASP A 262 4.62 26.16 -3.51
CA ASP A 262 4.55 27.51 -4.00
C ASP A 262 5.97 28.12 -3.98
N ARG A 263 6.36 28.83 -5.04
CA ARG A 263 7.67 29.47 -5.15
C ARG A 263 8.00 30.43 -3.99
N MET A 264 7.02 30.78 -3.18
CA MET A 264 7.14 31.67 -2.02
C MET A 264 7.37 30.92 -0.70
N ALA A 265 7.14 29.60 -0.63
CA ALA A 265 7.25 28.80 0.59
C ALA A 265 8.66 28.20 0.78
N THR A 266 9.70 29.03 0.76
CA THR A 266 11.11 28.58 0.83
C THR A 266 11.58 28.25 2.26
N PHE A 267 10.75 28.32 3.28
CA PHE A 267 11.14 28.27 4.69
C PHE A 267 10.51 27.14 5.51
N GLY A 268 9.79 26.19 4.88
CA GLY A 268 9.16 25.06 5.58
C GLY A 268 10.10 23.88 5.84
N THR A 269 9.66 22.96 6.69
CA THR A 269 10.34 21.67 6.97
C THR A 269 9.97 20.58 5.98
N GLY A 270 8.88 20.76 5.25
CA GLY A 270 8.29 19.79 4.33
C GLY A 270 9.23 19.14 3.33
N PRO A 271 10.10 19.89 2.61
CA PRO A 271 11.04 19.26 1.69
C PRO A 271 11.97 18.26 2.36
N GLY A 272 12.44 18.54 3.58
CA GLY A 272 13.29 17.63 4.34
C GLY A 272 12.55 16.35 4.77
N VAL A 273 11.28 16.49 5.16
CA VAL A 273 10.38 15.39 5.50
C VAL A 273 10.13 14.52 4.27
N ALA A 274 9.72 15.12 3.16
CA ALA A 274 9.47 14.43 1.90
C ALA A 274 10.68 13.59 1.45
N HIS A 275 11.87 14.22 1.41
CA HIS A 275 13.11 13.54 1.04
C HIS A 275 13.42 12.36 1.97
N ARG A 276 13.28 12.54 3.28
CA ARG A 276 13.56 11.49 4.25
C ARG A 276 12.65 10.28 4.07
N MET A 277 11.32 10.50 3.96
CA MET A 277 10.33 9.43 3.77
C MET A 277 10.58 8.67 2.46
N ALA A 278 10.78 9.39 1.36
CA ALA A 278 11.01 8.77 0.06
C ALA A 278 12.33 7.99 0.02
N GLU A 279 13.44 8.60 0.42
CA GLU A 279 14.76 7.96 0.34
C GLU A 279 14.90 6.72 1.23
N ASP A 280 14.35 6.74 2.44
CA ASP A 280 14.49 5.62 3.38
C ASP A 280 13.68 4.39 2.92
N THR A 281 12.65 4.59 2.09
CA THR A 281 11.82 3.53 1.51
C THR A 281 12.22 3.14 0.08
N GLY A 282 13.11 3.89 -0.56
CA GLY A 282 13.62 3.60 -1.91
C GLY A 282 12.88 4.31 -3.04
N GLY A 283 12.02 5.25 -2.73
CA GLY A 283 11.38 6.13 -3.69
C GLY A 283 12.11 7.47 -3.86
N ARG A 284 11.39 8.47 -4.33
CA ARG A 284 11.93 9.81 -4.55
C ARG A 284 10.90 10.91 -4.40
N VAL A 285 11.42 12.13 -4.27
CA VAL A 285 10.63 13.35 -4.36
C VAL A 285 10.68 13.88 -5.79
N ILE A 286 9.55 14.37 -6.28
CA ILE A 286 9.43 15.10 -7.55
C ILE A 286 8.79 16.45 -7.25
N ASP A 287 9.50 17.53 -7.55
CA ASP A 287 9.01 18.88 -7.31
C ASP A 287 7.92 19.26 -8.31
N VAL A 288 6.80 19.77 -7.79
CA VAL A 288 5.63 20.19 -8.55
C VAL A 288 5.36 21.67 -8.24
N HIS A 289 5.34 22.50 -9.29
CA HIS A 289 5.13 23.95 -9.17
C HIS A 289 3.89 24.45 -9.92
N ASN A 290 3.31 23.64 -10.78
CA ASN A 290 2.14 23.93 -11.59
C ASN A 290 1.60 22.64 -12.22
N GLU A 291 0.42 22.73 -12.84
CA GLU A 291 -0.27 21.63 -13.51
C GLU A 291 0.64 20.87 -14.51
N LYS A 292 1.36 21.58 -15.37
CA LYS A 292 2.25 20.95 -16.35
C LYS A 292 3.39 20.14 -15.70
N SER A 293 3.94 20.64 -14.58
CA SER A 293 4.97 19.90 -13.84
C SER A 293 4.39 18.70 -13.08
N LEU A 294 3.11 18.79 -12.67
CA LEU A 294 2.39 17.69 -12.06
C LEU A 294 2.14 16.54 -13.07
N GLU A 295 1.65 16.88 -14.27
CA GLU A 295 1.49 15.90 -15.35
C GLU A 295 2.81 15.18 -15.66
N LYS A 296 3.88 15.95 -15.84
CA LYS A 296 5.21 15.40 -16.08
C LYS A 296 5.70 14.51 -14.93
N ALA A 297 5.42 14.88 -13.67
CA ALA A 297 5.79 14.08 -12.50
C ALA A 297 5.10 12.72 -12.51
N PHE A 298 3.83 12.66 -12.87
CA PHE A 298 3.10 11.41 -13.01
C PHE A 298 3.59 10.56 -14.20
N ASP A 299 3.92 11.18 -15.33
CA ASP A 299 4.51 10.46 -16.48
C ASP A 299 5.84 9.80 -16.09
N GLU A 300 6.72 10.55 -15.43
CA GLU A 300 8.00 10.05 -14.91
C GLU A 300 7.83 8.91 -13.89
N LEU A 301 6.82 9.02 -13.03
CA LEU A 301 6.51 8.01 -12.03
C LEU A 301 5.93 6.73 -12.67
N SER A 302 5.07 6.89 -13.69
CA SER A 302 4.55 5.76 -14.48
C SER A 302 5.69 4.97 -15.14
N GLU A 303 6.66 5.66 -15.75
CA GLU A 303 7.83 5.04 -16.33
C GLU A 303 8.68 4.31 -15.28
N GLU A 304 8.89 4.94 -14.14
CA GLU A 304 9.68 4.37 -13.04
C GLU A 304 9.05 3.11 -12.47
N LEU A 305 7.76 3.13 -12.17
CA LEU A 305 7.04 1.97 -11.65
C LEU A 305 7.04 0.78 -12.61
N ARG A 306 7.23 1.00 -13.91
CA ARG A 306 7.30 -0.04 -14.93
C ARG A 306 8.70 -0.56 -15.23
N SER A 307 9.73 0.14 -14.74
CA SER A 307 11.14 -0.08 -15.13
C SER A 307 12.05 -0.43 -13.97
N GLN A 308 11.51 -1.04 -12.91
CA GLN A 308 12.30 -1.44 -11.75
C GLN A 308 13.02 -2.77 -11.97
N TYR A 309 14.22 -2.89 -11.37
CA TYR A 309 14.87 -4.16 -11.16
C TYR A 309 14.37 -4.81 -9.88
N VAL A 310 14.21 -6.12 -9.91
CA VAL A 310 13.95 -6.93 -8.72
C VAL A 310 15.20 -7.72 -8.39
N LEU A 311 15.76 -7.48 -7.22
CA LEU A 311 16.93 -8.15 -6.69
C LEU A 311 16.50 -8.96 -5.48
N GLY A 312 16.69 -10.27 -5.51
CA GLY A 312 16.37 -11.14 -4.38
C GLY A 312 17.61 -11.83 -3.83
N TYR A 313 17.74 -11.87 -2.51
CA TYR A 313 18.83 -12.58 -1.84
C TYR A 313 18.34 -13.31 -0.59
N TYR A 314 19.08 -14.32 -0.18
CA TYR A 314 18.90 -14.96 1.12
C TYR A 314 19.84 -14.28 2.13
N PRO A 315 19.30 -13.64 3.19
CA PRO A 315 20.14 -12.93 4.15
C PRO A 315 21.08 -13.92 4.88
N THR A 316 22.34 -13.54 4.99
CA THR A 316 23.33 -14.30 5.79
C THR A 316 23.01 -14.24 7.29
N ASN A 317 22.36 -13.15 7.73
CA ASN A 317 21.83 -13.03 9.08
C ASN A 317 20.40 -13.55 9.14
N ILE A 318 20.26 -14.82 9.56
CA ILE A 318 18.96 -15.53 9.63
C ILE A 318 18.16 -15.25 10.91
N LYS A 319 18.63 -14.37 11.80
CA LYS A 319 17.91 -14.06 13.05
C LYS A 319 16.56 -13.42 12.75
N ARG A 320 15.53 -13.90 13.43
CA ARG A 320 14.15 -13.38 13.36
C ARG A 320 13.87 -12.63 14.65
N ASP A 321 14.47 -11.47 14.80
CA ASP A 321 14.49 -10.67 16.02
C ASP A 321 13.79 -9.31 15.89
N GLY A 322 13.17 -9.03 14.73
CA GLY A 322 12.47 -7.78 14.47
C GLY A 322 13.37 -6.56 14.35
N THR A 323 14.70 -6.73 14.36
CA THR A 323 15.64 -5.61 14.27
C THR A 323 15.76 -5.10 12.83
N PHE A 324 16.07 -3.82 12.70
CA PHE A 324 16.33 -3.19 11.41
C PHE A 324 17.62 -3.74 10.81
N ARG A 325 17.59 -4.08 9.52
CA ARG A 325 18.72 -4.52 8.69
C ARG A 325 19.00 -3.46 7.63
N LYS A 326 20.16 -2.85 7.70
CA LYS A 326 20.55 -1.82 6.73
C LYS A 326 20.94 -2.48 5.40
N ILE A 327 20.30 -2.07 4.30
CA ILE A 327 20.65 -2.50 2.94
C ILE A 327 21.39 -1.36 2.24
N GLN A 328 22.41 -1.71 1.49
CA GLN A 328 23.03 -0.81 0.52
C GLN A 328 23.16 -1.55 -0.82
N VAL A 329 22.59 -0.95 -1.86
CA VAL A 329 22.70 -1.43 -3.23
C VAL A 329 23.60 -0.50 -4.00
N THR A 330 24.56 -1.05 -4.73
CA THR A 330 25.48 -0.31 -5.60
C THR A 330 25.51 -0.92 -6.98
N VAL A 331 25.84 -0.12 -7.99
CA VAL A 331 25.96 -0.54 -9.39
C VAL A 331 27.36 -0.23 -9.88
N ALA A 332 27.96 -1.16 -10.61
CA ALA A 332 29.30 -1.05 -11.19
C ALA A 332 29.36 -0.07 -12.39
N ARG A 333 28.51 0.96 -12.41
CA ARG A 333 28.40 1.97 -13.47
C ARG A 333 28.49 3.36 -12.84
N PRO A 334 29.51 4.18 -13.15
CA PRO A 334 29.82 5.38 -12.38
C PRO A 334 28.84 6.54 -12.58
N ASP A 335 28.09 6.55 -13.68
CA ASP A 335 27.24 7.68 -14.08
C ASP A 335 25.75 7.47 -13.80
N VAL A 336 25.43 6.62 -12.85
CA VAL A 336 24.04 6.30 -12.48
C VAL A 336 23.77 6.55 -11.01
N LYS A 337 22.53 6.90 -10.70
CA LYS A 337 21.97 6.97 -9.36
C LYS A 337 21.02 5.79 -9.20
N ILE A 338 21.14 5.06 -8.09
CA ILE A 338 20.25 3.99 -7.73
C ILE A 338 19.29 4.45 -6.63
N LEU A 339 18.02 4.12 -6.78
CA LEU A 339 16.98 4.29 -5.79
C LEU A 339 16.56 2.90 -5.35
N ALA A 340 16.77 2.60 -4.08
CA ALA A 340 16.39 1.34 -3.45
C ALA A 340 16.21 1.59 -1.96
N ARG A 341 15.38 0.78 -1.30
CA ARG A 341 15.17 0.90 0.16
C ARG A 341 16.48 0.81 0.93
N LYS A 342 16.62 1.61 1.97
CA LYS A 342 17.83 1.63 2.82
C LYS A 342 17.89 0.49 3.85
N GLY A 343 16.83 -0.29 3.97
CA GLY A 343 16.78 -1.42 4.88
C GLY A 343 15.37 -2.02 5.00
N TYR A 344 15.26 -2.97 5.90
CA TYR A 344 14.00 -3.64 6.25
C TYR A 344 14.06 -4.11 7.71
N TYR A 345 12.93 -4.45 8.27
CA TYR A 345 12.85 -5.07 9.58
C TYR A 345 12.81 -6.59 9.45
N ALA A 346 13.71 -7.29 10.13
CA ALA A 346 13.70 -8.75 10.18
C ALA A 346 12.34 -9.24 10.74
N PRO A 347 11.79 -10.37 10.25
CA PRO A 347 10.56 -10.91 10.81
C PRO A 347 10.72 -11.24 12.30
N PHE A 348 9.63 -11.17 13.06
CA PHE A 348 9.57 -11.79 14.38
C PHE A 348 9.34 -13.30 14.27
N LYS A 349 9.74 -14.03 15.32
CA LYS A 349 9.44 -15.48 15.44
C LYS A 349 7.95 -15.72 15.57
#